data_d170025d85393a8eec52c3eeff247a0e
#
_entry.id   d170025d85393a8eec52c3eeff247a0e
#
_cell.length_a   1.000
_cell.length_b   1.000
_cell.length_c   1.000
_cell.angle_alpha   90.00
_cell.angle_beta   90.00
_cell.angle_gamma   90.00
#
_symmetry.space_group_name_H-M   'P 1'
#
loop_
_entity.id
_entity.type
_entity.pdbx_description
1 polymer ?
#
loop_
_entity_poly.entity_id
_entity_poly.type
_entity_poly.pdbx_seq_one_letter_code
_entity_poly.pdbx_strand_id
1 'polypeptide(L)'
;MFEPSENQPDIIYNLDSPEGILALGSKGITMKEGCKYKFKLSFRVQHEIIAGIKFVNIVKKAVFSNTDELMIGSYPPASTPHVFEFPRYGYNEAPKGMLYRGKYKSKNQFIDSDGTKHLEFEYELEIKKSWE
;
A
#
# COMPACT_ATOMS: atom_id res chain seq x y z
N MET A 1 4.58 -6.04 -4.55
CA MET A 1 5.04 -7.03 -5.57
C MET A 1 5.34 -6.33 -6.89
N PHE A 2 6.44 -6.70 -7.50
CA PHE A 2 6.79 -6.20 -8.83
C PHE A 2 6.49 -7.27 -9.88
N GLU A 3 6.22 -6.82 -11.11
CA GLU A 3 6.08 -7.75 -12.22
C GLU A 3 7.40 -8.54 -12.40
N PRO A 4 7.34 -9.86 -12.74
CA PRO A 4 8.56 -10.66 -12.84
C PRO A 4 9.63 -10.10 -13.77
N SER A 5 9.25 -9.39 -14.84
CA SER A 5 10.20 -8.76 -15.77
C SER A 5 11.03 -7.65 -15.11
N GLU A 6 10.61 -7.11 -13.97
CA GLU A 6 11.37 -6.10 -13.23
C GLU A 6 12.57 -6.69 -12.51
N ASN A 7 12.57 -8.02 -12.30
CA ASN A 7 13.64 -8.74 -11.61
C ASN A 7 13.99 -8.14 -10.24
N GLN A 8 12.94 -7.79 -9.47
CA GLN A 8 13.06 -7.22 -8.14
C GLN A 8 12.32 -8.08 -7.13
N PRO A 9 12.89 -8.26 -5.91
CA PRO A 9 12.19 -8.98 -4.85
C PRO A 9 10.98 -8.20 -4.35
N ASP A 10 10.02 -8.91 -3.77
CA ASP A 10 8.88 -8.28 -3.12
C ASP A 10 9.34 -7.47 -1.91
N ILE A 11 8.68 -6.34 -1.69
CA ILE A 11 8.86 -5.55 -0.46
C ILE A 11 7.74 -5.97 0.48
N ILE A 12 8.11 -6.52 1.64
CA ILE A 12 7.16 -7.09 2.60
C ILE A 12 7.33 -6.41 3.95
N TYR A 13 6.22 -5.91 4.50
CA TYR A 13 6.18 -5.37 5.85
C TYR A 13 5.06 -6.05 6.63
N ASN A 14 5.37 -6.42 7.88
CA ASN A 14 4.38 -6.96 8.81
C ASN A 14 3.81 -5.79 9.64
N LEU A 15 2.55 -5.46 9.41
CA LEU A 15 1.89 -4.34 10.08
C LEU A 15 1.13 -4.75 11.36
N ASP A 16 1.24 -6.02 11.78
CA ASP A 16 0.67 -6.52 13.03
C ASP A 16 1.43 -6.07 14.26
N SER A 17 2.65 -5.58 14.08
CA SER A 17 3.51 -5.23 15.20
C SER A 17 4.00 -3.79 15.09
N PRO A 18 4.28 -3.13 16.23
CA PRO A 18 4.90 -1.79 16.20
C PRO A 18 6.24 -1.79 15.45
N GLU A 19 7.03 -2.86 15.55
CA GLU A 19 8.32 -2.98 14.88
C GLU A 19 8.16 -2.95 13.36
N GLY A 20 7.15 -3.66 12.83
CA GLY A 20 6.88 -3.68 11.40
C GLY A 20 6.44 -2.31 10.87
N ILE A 21 5.60 -1.62 11.62
CA ILE A 21 5.14 -0.27 11.27
C ILE A 21 6.32 0.71 11.32
N LEU A 22 7.17 0.63 12.33
CA LEU A 22 8.37 1.45 12.43
C LEU A 22 9.34 1.17 11.30
N ALA A 23 9.52 -0.09 10.91
CA ALA A 23 10.38 -0.46 9.79
C ALA A 23 9.89 0.16 8.48
N LEU A 24 8.58 0.11 8.23
CA LEU A 24 7.99 0.76 7.05
C LEU A 24 8.20 2.26 7.08
N GLY A 25 7.97 2.89 8.23
CA GLY A 25 8.15 4.34 8.40
C GLY A 25 9.58 4.81 8.20
N SER A 26 10.58 4.00 8.61
CA SER A 26 11.99 4.38 8.51
C SER A 26 12.62 4.01 7.16
N LYS A 27 12.27 2.86 6.59
CA LYS A 27 12.83 2.39 5.32
C LYS A 27 12.03 2.86 4.10
N GLY A 28 10.70 2.97 4.27
CA GLY A 28 9.82 3.35 3.19
C GLY A 28 9.77 2.33 2.05
N ILE A 29 9.33 2.81 0.89
CA ILE A 29 9.26 2.02 -0.33
C ILE A 29 9.96 2.81 -1.43
N THR A 30 10.85 2.15 -2.18
CA THR A 30 11.55 2.74 -3.31
C THR A 30 11.19 1.98 -4.57
N MET A 31 10.80 2.71 -5.62
CA MET A 31 10.45 2.16 -6.91
C MET A 31 11.17 2.91 -8.03
N LYS A 32 11.47 2.18 -9.11
CA LYS A 32 11.95 2.79 -10.35
C LYS A 32 10.78 3.43 -11.08
N GLU A 33 11.00 4.59 -11.70
CA GLU A 33 9.98 5.21 -12.56
C GLU A 33 9.54 4.26 -13.66
N GLY A 34 8.25 4.22 -13.94
CA GLY A 34 7.69 3.36 -14.97
C GLY A 34 7.67 1.87 -14.65
N CYS A 35 8.10 1.45 -13.44
CA CYS A 35 8.05 0.03 -13.08
C CYS A 35 6.61 -0.46 -12.90
N LYS A 36 6.42 -1.76 -13.09
CA LYS A 36 5.12 -2.40 -12.92
C LYS A 36 5.06 -3.09 -11.58
N TYR A 37 4.01 -2.81 -10.81
CA TYR A 37 3.85 -3.30 -9.44
C TYR A 37 2.40 -3.53 -9.08
N LYS A 38 2.17 -4.22 -7.98
CA LYS A 38 0.86 -4.31 -7.35
C LYS A 38 1.00 -4.38 -5.83
N PHE A 39 -0.06 -4.00 -5.14
CA PHE A 39 -0.16 -4.17 -3.70
C PHE A 39 -0.87 -5.48 -3.37
N LYS A 40 -0.38 -6.16 -2.35
CA LYS A 40 -1.00 -7.36 -1.81
C LYS A 40 -1.17 -7.18 -0.31
N LEU A 41 -2.41 -7.29 0.15
CA LEU A 41 -2.76 -7.18 1.55
C LEU A 41 -3.23 -8.54 2.05
N SER A 42 -2.62 -9.02 3.14
CA SER A 42 -3.06 -10.22 3.85
C SER A 42 -3.50 -9.82 5.26
N PHE A 43 -4.71 -10.19 5.66
CA PHE A 43 -5.26 -9.78 6.95
C PHE A 43 -6.21 -10.85 7.50
N ARG A 44 -6.43 -10.79 8.83
CA ARG A 44 -7.36 -11.68 9.53
C ARG A 44 -8.50 -10.89 10.13
N VAL A 45 -9.68 -11.51 10.11
CA VAL A 45 -10.85 -11.05 10.85
C VAL A 45 -11.11 -12.08 11.93
N GLN A 46 -10.99 -11.69 13.21
CA GLN A 46 -10.97 -12.63 14.34
C GLN A 46 -12.30 -12.79 15.07
N HIS A 47 -13.09 -11.73 15.21
CA HIS A 47 -14.26 -11.75 16.12
C HIS A 47 -15.57 -11.45 15.42
N GLU A 48 -15.66 -10.35 14.71
CA GLU A 48 -16.88 -9.87 14.07
C GLU A 48 -16.63 -9.60 12.59
N ILE A 49 -17.72 -9.62 11.81
CA ILE A 49 -17.62 -9.24 10.41
C ILE A 49 -17.16 -7.79 10.30
N ILE A 50 -16.20 -7.54 9.42
CA ILE A 50 -15.81 -6.18 9.04
C ILE A 50 -16.58 -5.82 7.78
N ALA A 51 -17.46 -4.84 7.88
CA ALA A 51 -18.34 -4.44 6.80
C ALA A 51 -17.78 -3.22 6.07
N GLY A 52 -17.69 -3.34 4.74
CA GLY A 52 -17.34 -2.21 3.87
C GLY A 52 -15.98 -1.59 4.15
N ILE A 53 -14.94 -2.40 4.36
CA ILE A 53 -13.60 -1.87 4.59
C ILE A 53 -13.08 -1.23 3.29
N LYS A 54 -12.49 -0.04 3.43
CA LYS A 54 -11.84 0.65 2.33
C LYS A 54 -10.41 1.05 2.70
N PHE A 55 -9.57 1.14 1.68
CA PHE A 55 -8.22 1.63 1.78
C PHE A 55 -8.17 3.05 1.25
N VAL A 56 -7.68 3.98 2.08
CA VAL A 56 -7.51 5.39 1.71
C VAL A 56 -6.02 5.67 1.67
N ASN A 57 -5.54 6.14 0.53
CA ASN A 57 -4.14 6.48 0.32
C ASN A 57 -4.02 7.95 -0.06
N ILE A 58 -3.27 8.71 0.73
CA ILE A 58 -3.02 10.12 0.49
C ILE A 58 -1.53 10.28 0.23
N VAL A 59 -1.17 10.72 -0.97
CA VAL A 59 0.22 10.90 -1.38
C VAL A 59 0.49 12.39 -1.59
N LYS A 60 1.54 12.89 -0.95
CA LYS A 60 1.92 14.31 -1.01
C LYS A 60 3.36 14.48 -1.46
N LYS A 61 3.58 15.47 -2.34
CA LYS A 61 4.91 15.93 -2.73
C LYS A 61 4.87 17.45 -2.87
N ALA A 62 5.62 18.17 -2.03
CA ALA A 62 5.58 19.64 -1.97
C ALA A 62 4.13 20.14 -1.78
N VAL A 63 3.61 20.94 -2.73
CA VAL A 63 2.22 21.44 -2.67
C VAL A 63 1.22 20.50 -3.32
N PHE A 64 1.70 19.42 -3.94
CA PHE A 64 0.85 18.46 -4.64
C PHE A 64 0.31 17.41 -3.67
N SER A 65 -0.98 17.11 -3.76
CA SER A 65 -1.63 16.08 -2.94
C SER A 65 -2.62 15.30 -3.79
N ASN A 66 -2.59 13.98 -3.68
CA ASN A 66 -3.53 13.10 -4.37
C ASN A 66 -4.10 12.10 -3.37
N THR A 67 -5.42 11.93 -3.37
CA THR A 67 -6.12 11.00 -2.49
C THR A 67 -6.85 9.97 -3.34
N ASP A 68 -6.56 8.70 -3.07
CA ASP A 68 -7.24 7.57 -3.70
C ASP A 68 -7.96 6.75 -2.65
N GLU A 69 -9.15 6.27 -2.98
CA GLU A 69 -9.92 5.36 -2.16
C GLU A 69 -10.19 4.08 -2.94
N LEU A 70 -10.02 2.95 -2.27
CA LEU A 70 -10.27 1.63 -2.84
C LEU A 70 -11.17 0.84 -1.91
N MET A 71 -12.33 0.42 -2.40
CA MET A 71 -13.22 -0.47 -1.65
C MET A 71 -12.65 -1.88 -1.70
N ILE A 72 -12.34 -2.42 -0.52
CA ILE A 72 -11.84 -3.79 -0.38
C ILE A 72 -13.00 -4.76 -0.23
N GLY A 73 -14.00 -4.43 0.58
CA GLY A 73 -15.19 -5.23 0.75
C GLY A 73 -15.50 -5.58 2.20
N SER A 74 -16.38 -6.57 2.38
CA SER A 74 -16.79 -7.06 3.69
C SER A 74 -16.23 -8.46 3.89
N TYR A 75 -15.74 -8.76 5.10
CA TYR A 75 -15.07 -10.02 5.40
C TYR A 75 -15.55 -10.60 6.71
N PRO A 76 -15.99 -11.87 6.71
CA PRO A 76 -16.36 -12.56 7.95
C PRO A 76 -15.12 -13.00 8.71
N PRO A 77 -15.27 -13.33 10.01
CA PRO A 77 -14.21 -13.98 10.76
C PRO A 77 -13.80 -15.30 10.08
N ALA A 78 -12.51 -15.57 10.07
CA ALA A 78 -11.98 -16.81 9.49
C ALA A 78 -10.68 -17.21 10.17
N SER A 79 -10.41 -18.52 10.19
CA SER A 79 -9.16 -19.06 10.73
C SER A 79 -7.97 -18.82 9.81
N THR A 80 -8.23 -18.65 8.52
CA THR A 80 -7.20 -18.37 7.51
C THR A 80 -7.22 -16.90 7.14
N PRO A 81 -6.08 -16.30 6.77
CA PRO A 81 -6.03 -14.91 6.32
C PRO A 81 -6.82 -14.70 5.02
N HIS A 82 -7.45 -13.54 4.92
CA HIS A 82 -7.97 -13.04 3.66
C HIS A 82 -6.84 -12.37 2.89
N VAL A 83 -6.85 -12.50 1.56
CA VAL A 83 -5.84 -11.90 0.69
C VAL A 83 -6.53 -11.04 -0.35
N PHE A 84 -6.06 -9.82 -0.51
CA PHE A 84 -6.57 -8.87 -1.49
C PHE A 84 -5.40 -8.29 -2.28
N GLU A 85 -5.51 -8.30 -3.61
CA GLU A 85 -4.51 -7.72 -4.50
C GLU A 85 -5.07 -6.50 -5.23
N PHE A 86 -4.27 -5.45 -5.36
CA PHE A 86 -4.63 -4.26 -6.11
C PHE A 86 -3.51 -3.88 -7.08
N PRO A 87 -3.78 -3.86 -8.39
CA PRO A 87 -5.04 -4.27 -9.03
C PRO A 87 -5.26 -5.78 -8.96
N ARG A 88 -6.50 -6.22 -9.07
CA ARG A 88 -6.82 -7.65 -9.00
C ARG A 88 -6.18 -8.44 -10.15
N TYR A 89 -6.11 -7.83 -11.32
CA TYR A 89 -5.49 -8.42 -12.51
C TYR A 89 -4.44 -7.46 -13.06
N GLY A 90 -3.29 -8.00 -13.46
CA GLY A 90 -2.20 -7.22 -14.01
C GLY A 90 -1.45 -6.43 -12.95
N TYR A 91 -0.87 -5.31 -13.37
CA TYR A 91 0.00 -4.48 -12.54
C TYR A 91 -0.26 -3.01 -12.78
N ASN A 92 -0.06 -2.19 -11.74
CA ASN A 92 0.02 -0.73 -11.88
C ASN A 92 1.38 -0.35 -12.45
N GLU A 93 1.44 0.80 -13.10
CA GLU A 93 2.69 1.38 -13.57
C GLU A 93 3.03 2.60 -12.72
N ALA A 94 4.26 2.66 -12.18
CA ALA A 94 4.73 3.82 -11.44
C ALA A 94 4.87 5.02 -12.38
N PRO A 95 4.60 6.25 -11.90
CA PRO A 95 4.80 7.44 -12.70
C PRO A 95 6.24 7.52 -13.21
N LYS A 96 6.43 8.08 -14.39
CA LYS A 96 7.76 8.26 -14.96
C LYS A 96 7.95 9.67 -15.49
N GLY A 97 9.20 10.09 -15.57
CA GLY A 97 9.59 11.41 -15.99
C GLY A 97 10.17 12.23 -14.86
N MET A 98 10.93 13.27 -15.22
CA MET A 98 11.70 14.06 -14.26
C MET A 98 10.82 14.68 -13.17
N LEU A 99 9.60 15.12 -13.51
CA LEU A 99 8.69 15.77 -12.57
C LEU A 99 8.14 14.80 -11.52
N TYR A 100 8.14 13.49 -11.79
CA TYR A 100 7.58 12.48 -10.87
C TYR A 100 8.64 11.80 -10.02
N ARG A 101 9.92 12.02 -10.30
CA ARG A 101 11.01 11.48 -9.48
C ARG A 101 11.10 12.23 -8.17
N GLY A 102 11.54 11.55 -7.14
CA GLY A 102 11.77 12.13 -5.82
C GLY A 102 11.00 11.45 -4.73
N LYS A 103 10.85 12.14 -3.61
CA LYS A 103 10.27 11.59 -2.39
C LYS A 103 8.87 12.10 -2.15
N TYR A 104 7.98 11.17 -1.81
CA TYR A 104 6.58 11.43 -1.50
C TYR A 104 6.29 10.97 -0.08
N LYS A 105 5.39 11.67 0.62
CA LYS A 105 4.80 11.15 1.87
C LYS A 105 3.50 10.44 1.53
N SER A 106 3.39 9.19 1.98
CA SER A 106 2.21 8.36 1.77
C SER A 106 1.56 8.09 3.12
N LYS A 107 0.31 8.53 3.28
CA LYS A 107 -0.51 8.25 4.45
C LYS A 107 -1.58 7.24 4.07
N ASN A 108 -1.73 6.19 4.87
CA ASN A 108 -2.57 5.06 4.54
C ASN A 108 -3.51 4.74 5.70
N GLN A 109 -4.78 4.50 5.36
CA GLN A 109 -5.81 4.19 6.34
C GLN A 109 -6.68 3.04 5.86
N PHE A 110 -7.04 2.14 6.78
CA PHE A 110 -8.05 1.11 6.56
C PHE A 110 -9.24 1.44 7.43
N ILE A 111 -10.36 1.81 6.81
CA ILE A 111 -11.56 2.33 7.48
C ILE A 111 -12.76 1.50 7.05
N ASP A 112 -13.60 1.07 8.01
CA ASP A 112 -14.82 0.35 7.69
C ASP A 112 -16.01 1.31 7.46
N SER A 113 -17.18 0.73 7.16
CA SER A 113 -18.39 1.51 6.89
C SER A 113 -18.92 2.28 8.11
N ASP A 114 -18.52 1.91 9.31
CA ASP A 114 -18.87 2.60 10.55
C ASP A 114 -17.92 3.73 10.86
N GLY A 115 -16.89 3.95 10.04
CA GLY A 115 -15.88 4.97 10.26
C GLY A 115 -14.77 4.56 11.21
N THR A 116 -14.71 3.29 11.61
CA THR A 116 -13.65 2.79 12.49
C THR A 116 -12.37 2.60 11.69
N LYS A 117 -11.30 3.22 12.15
CA LYS A 117 -9.97 3.04 11.58
C LYS A 117 -9.32 1.81 12.19
N HIS A 118 -9.11 0.77 11.38
CA HIS A 118 -8.47 -0.45 11.82
C HIS A 118 -6.95 -0.37 11.77
N LEU A 119 -6.41 0.45 10.87
CA LEU A 119 -4.98 0.65 10.72
C LEU A 119 -4.73 1.99 10.05
N GLU A 120 -3.72 2.71 10.55
CA GLU A 120 -3.24 3.94 9.94
C GLU A 120 -1.72 3.96 10.03
N PHE A 121 -1.04 4.25 8.93
CA PHE A 121 0.42 4.33 8.91
C PHE A 121 0.90 5.25 7.80
N GLU A 122 2.12 5.75 7.97
CA GLU A 122 2.76 6.62 7.00
C GLU A 122 4.12 6.06 6.61
N TYR A 123 4.51 6.29 5.35
CA TYR A 123 5.85 5.96 4.89
C TYR A 123 6.29 6.92 3.79
N GLU A 124 7.60 6.91 3.51
CA GLU A 124 8.16 7.66 2.40
C GLU A 124 8.24 6.77 1.18
N LEU A 125 7.65 7.24 0.08
CA LEU A 125 7.74 6.60 -1.22
C LEU A 125 8.75 7.37 -2.06
N GLU A 126 9.77 6.69 -2.58
CA GLU A 126 10.74 7.29 -3.46
C GLU A 126 10.64 6.71 -4.86
N ILE A 127 10.53 7.59 -5.86
CA ILE A 127 10.56 7.22 -7.27
C ILE A 127 11.93 7.61 -7.81
N LYS A 128 12.67 6.62 -8.31
CA LYS A 128 14.02 6.81 -8.84
C LYS A 128 14.08 6.55 -10.33
N LYS A 129 15.12 7.07 -10.97
CA LYS A 129 15.39 6.85 -12.39
C LYS A 129 15.74 5.39 -12.69
N SER A 130 16.39 4.72 -11.75
CA SER A 130 16.82 3.32 -11.88
C SER A 130 16.72 2.60 -10.54
N TRP A 131 16.87 1.27 -10.57
CA TRP A 131 16.85 0.46 -9.34
C TRP A 131 18.10 0.65 -8.47
N GLU A 132 19.11 1.26 -9.01
CA GLU A 132 20.38 1.50 -8.31
C GLU A 132 20.37 2.78 -7.46
#